data_9d89811a1f06827fcd19654c13bdfab8
#
_entry.id   9d89811a1f06827fcd19654c13bdfab8
#
_cell.length_a   1.000
_cell.length_b   1.000
_cell.length_c   1.000
_cell.angle_alpha   90.00
_cell.angle_beta   90.00
_cell.angle_gamma   90.00
#
_symmetry.space_group_name_H-M   'P 1'
#
loop_
_entity.id
_entity.type
_entity.pdbx_description
1 polymer ?
#
loop_
_entity_poly.entity_id
_entity_poly.type
_entity_poly.pdbx_seq_one_letter_code
_entity_poly.pdbx_strand_id
1 'polypeptide(L)'
;MPEYFAGNYCISFIDLLGQRDAFRGQGLLPTTNSGPDGTAIDRVLRDTIGPTLQLQQDVEAMVKAVSGDPDSPRRMSLSTEERAVYDEMQLKRVKTQYWSDGFVRFVCLGDEAVKCLLNGITEIFQFSGYFCLLGLARRHPVRGAIDIAWGVELPHSGLYGPVVANAYELESKVARYPRIVVGQRVVDFLETYVSNSSDDPFMLANRMWAELCQGMLFKDVDGCWIVHYLGNAFQYSVTHTTHGYLHDKARAFVADQLEDHRKLLNSRLATRYNQLLNYFDAHPASI
;
A
#
# COMPACT_ATOMS: atom_id res chain seq x y z
N MET A 1 9.68 20.36 -26.77
CA MET A 1 8.73 19.30 -26.40
C MET A 1 8.76 19.23 -24.88
N PRO A 2 7.66 18.98 -24.16
CA PRO A 2 7.74 18.77 -22.73
C PRO A 2 8.68 17.58 -22.47
N GLU A 3 9.58 17.73 -21.50
CA GLU A 3 10.41 16.62 -21.03
C GLU A 3 9.52 15.61 -20.33
N TYR A 4 9.40 14.42 -20.88
CA TYR A 4 8.80 13.26 -20.22
C TYR A 4 9.84 12.15 -20.10
N PHE A 5 9.83 11.49 -18.98
CA PHE A 5 10.73 10.38 -18.72
C PHE A 5 9.95 9.06 -18.87
N ALA A 6 10.42 8.23 -19.80
CA ALA A 6 9.89 6.87 -19.99
C ALA A 6 10.82 5.86 -19.33
N GLY A 7 10.26 4.95 -18.55
CA GLY A 7 11.05 3.92 -17.86
C GLY A 7 10.19 2.80 -17.31
N ASN A 8 10.82 1.86 -16.61
CA ASN A 8 10.11 0.85 -15.85
C ASN A 8 9.80 1.40 -14.44
N TYR A 9 8.61 1.10 -13.96
CA TYR A 9 8.13 1.52 -12.66
C TYR A 9 7.55 0.35 -11.89
N CYS A 10 7.75 0.35 -10.57
CA CYS A 10 6.94 -0.42 -9.65
C CYS A 10 5.89 0.52 -9.08
N ILE A 11 4.63 0.10 -9.09
CA ILE A 11 3.53 0.91 -8.56
C ILE A 11 2.64 0.10 -7.62
N SER A 12 2.03 0.80 -6.66
CA SER A 12 0.86 0.35 -5.92
C SER A 12 -0.32 1.21 -6.30
N PHE A 13 -1.39 0.61 -6.79
CA PHE A 13 -2.69 1.23 -7.02
C PHE A 13 -3.64 0.80 -5.90
N ILE A 14 -4.19 1.75 -5.16
CA ILE A 14 -5.09 1.48 -4.02
C ILE A 14 -6.38 2.27 -4.18
N ASP A 15 -7.52 1.60 -3.95
CA ASP A 15 -8.87 2.13 -4.05
C ASP A 15 -9.65 1.87 -2.75
N LEU A 16 -10.41 2.86 -2.27
CA LEU A 16 -11.29 2.70 -1.12
C LEU A 16 -12.61 2.04 -1.53
N LEU A 17 -12.99 1.03 -0.78
CA LEU A 17 -14.25 0.33 -1.03
C LEU A 17 -15.43 1.03 -0.33
N GLY A 18 -16.56 1.12 -1.03
CA GLY A 18 -17.82 1.65 -0.46
C GLY A 18 -18.06 3.13 -0.67
N GLN A 19 -17.12 3.92 -1.21
CA GLN A 19 -17.27 5.36 -1.41
C GLN A 19 -18.46 5.71 -2.33
N ARG A 20 -18.69 4.93 -3.39
CA ARG A 20 -19.82 5.15 -4.29
C ARG A 20 -21.17 5.12 -3.59
N ASP A 21 -21.33 4.29 -2.58
CA ASP A 21 -22.59 4.22 -1.82
C ASP A 21 -22.76 5.42 -0.90
N ALA A 22 -21.68 5.97 -0.35
CA ALA A 22 -21.68 7.20 0.43
C ALA A 22 -22.06 8.43 -0.41
N PHE A 23 -21.74 8.45 -1.70
CA PHE A 23 -22.10 9.53 -2.63
C PHE A 23 -23.45 9.32 -3.32
N ARG A 24 -24.06 8.14 -3.19
CA ARG A 24 -25.31 7.83 -3.86
C ARG A 24 -26.46 8.71 -3.34
N GLY A 25 -27.14 9.42 -4.24
CA GLY A 25 -28.22 10.32 -3.90
C GLY A 25 -27.79 11.74 -3.49
N GLN A 26 -26.50 12.03 -3.53
CA GLN A 26 -26.00 13.39 -3.34
C GLN A 26 -26.27 14.24 -4.59
N GLY A 27 -26.90 15.41 -4.41
CA GLY A 27 -27.17 16.37 -5.48
C GLY A 27 -26.04 17.39 -5.65
N LEU A 28 -26.37 18.52 -6.25
CA LEU A 28 -25.45 19.65 -6.33
C LEU A 28 -25.21 20.24 -4.93
N LEU A 29 -23.97 20.68 -4.68
CA LEU A 29 -23.69 21.42 -3.46
C LEU A 29 -24.47 22.73 -3.41
N PRO A 30 -24.99 23.13 -2.22
CA PRO A 30 -25.62 24.43 -2.06
C PRO A 30 -24.61 25.54 -2.34
N THR A 31 -25.13 26.67 -2.86
CA THR A 31 -24.31 27.82 -3.27
C THR A 31 -23.76 28.63 -2.10
N THR A 32 -24.19 28.34 -0.88
CA THR A 32 -23.75 29.04 0.34
C THR A 32 -23.32 28.06 1.42
N ASN A 33 -22.15 28.28 2.01
CA ASN A 33 -21.62 27.48 3.11
C ASN A 33 -22.15 27.92 4.48
N SER A 34 -23.21 28.72 4.54
CA SER A 34 -23.78 29.25 5.78
C SER A 34 -25.19 28.72 6.02
N GLY A 35 -25.49 28.40 7.28
CA GLY A 35 -26.82 27.88 7.70
C GLY A 35 -26.91 26.35 7.73
N PRO A 36 -28.13 25.79 7.75
CA PRO A 36 -28.36 24.34 7.84
C PRO A 36 -27.70 23.53 6.69
N ASP A 37 -27.59 24.14 5.53
CA ASP A 37 -26.98 23.51 4.34
C ASP A 37 -25.45 23.37 4.48
N GLY A 38 -24.78 24.36 5.12
CA GLY A 38 -23.34 24.25 5.42
C GLY A 38 -23.01 23.08 6.36
N THR A 39 -23.85 22.87 7.38
CA THR A 39 -23.69 21.71 8.29
C THR A 39 -23.94 20.37 7.62
N ALA A 40 -24.78 20.31 6.59
CA ALA A 40 -25.00 19.11 5.80
C ALA A 40 -23.77 18.78 4.94
N ILE A 41 -23.15 19.79 4.32
CA ILE A 41 -21.90 19.63 3.55
C ILE A 41 -20.77 19.15 4.47
N ASP A 42 -20.57 19.79 5.63
CA ASP A 42 -19.53 19.41 6.60
C ASP A 42 -19.70 17.97 7.09
N ARG A 43 -20.96 17.51 7.21
CA ARG A 43 -21.25 16.12 7.55
C ARG A 43 -20.82 15.18 6.43
N VAL A 44 -21.21 15.48 5.19
CA VAL A 44 -20.84 14.67 4.02
C VAL A 44 -19.32 14.60 3.87
N LEU A 45 -18.61 15.72 3.98
CA LEU A 45 -17.16 15.76 3.89
C LEU A 45 -16.50 14.95 5.02
N ARG A 46 -17.01 15.05 6.26
CA ARG A 46 -16.51 14.24 7.37
C ARG A 46 -16.76 12.75 7.18
N ASP A 47 -17.91 12.38 6.62
CA ASP A 47 -18.29 10.96 6.48
C ASP A 47 -17.66 10.29 5.25
N THR A 48 -17.10 11.06 4.31
CA THR A 48 -16.52 10.57 3.05
C THR A 48 -15.03 10.89 2.92
N ILE A 49 -14.69 12.14 2.65
CA ILE A 49 -13.30 12.57 2.36
C ILE A 49 -12.44 12.58 3.62
N GLY A 50 -13.01 13.00 4.75
CA GLY A 50 -12.26 13.12 6.01
C GLY A 50 -11.58 11.82 6.45
N PRO A 51 -12.29 10.69 6.53
CA PRO A 51 -11.69 9.39 6.86
C PRO A 51 -10.59 8.96 5.89
N THR A 52 -10.77 9.24 4.61
CA THR A 52 -9.77 8.92 3.57
C THR A 52 -8.48 9.70 3.80
N LEU A 53 -8.59 11.02 3.98
CA LEU A 53 -7.43 11.89 4.23
C LEU A 53 -6.73 11.51 5.54
N GLN A 54 -7.49 11.23 6.60
CA GLN A 54 -6.92 10.81 7.87
C GLN A 54 -6.19 9.48 7.76
N LEU A 55 -6.78 8.51 7.04
CA LEU A 55 -6.15 7.22 6.78
C LEU A 55 -4.82 7.38 6.02
N GLN A 56 -4.80 8.21 4.99
CA GLN A 56 -3.57 8.52 4.23
C GLN A 56 -2.49 9.15 5.12
N GLN A 57 -2.86 10.18 5.90
CA GLN A 57 -1.93 10.87 6.81
C GLN A 57 -1.32 9.94 7.85
N ASP A 58 -2.13 9.06 8.44
CA ASP A 58 -1.66 8.11 9.46
C ASP A 58 -0.70 7.07 8.87
N VAL A 59 -0.99 6.58 7.67
CA VAL A 59 -0.10 5.62 6.99
C VAL A 59 1.19 6.29 6.54
N GLU A 60 1.13 7.52 6.04
CA GLU A 60 2.33 8.28 5.69
C GLU A 60 3.21 8.57 6.91
N ALA A 61 2.59 8.96 8.03
CA ALA A 61 3.31 9.19 9.28
C ALA A 61 4.00 7.90 9.77
N MET A 62 3.33 6.76 9.64
CA MET A 62 3.90 5.49 10.04
C MET A 62 5.02 5.02 9.12
N VAL A 63 4.84 5.09 7.81
CA VAL A 63 5.92 4.76 6.86
C VAL A 63 7.12 5.65 7.09
N LYS A 64 6.92 6.94 7.35
CA LYS A 64 7.99 7.86 7.70
C LYS A 64 8.71 7.46 9.01
N ALA A 65 7.97 7.01 10.01
CA ALA A 65 8.56 6.55 11.28
C ALA A 65 9.40 5.28 11.14
N VAL A 66 9.04 4.40 10.17
CA VAL A 66 9.79 3.17 9.87
C VAL A 66 10.94 3.43 8.88
N SER A 67 10.80 4.44 8.02
CA SER A 67 11.78 4.83 6.99
C SER A 67 12.93 5.62 7.58
N GLY A 68 13.94 4.93 8.10
CA GLY A 68 15.27 5.44 8.44
C GLY A 68 15.31 6.81 9.13
N ASP A 69 15.45 6.81 10.44
CA ASP A 69 15.76 8.01 11.20
C ASP A 69 17.18 8.49 10.85
N PRO A 70 17.35 9.73 10.31
CA PRO A 70 18.68 10.30 10.04
C PRO A 70 19.54 10.35 11.32
N ASP A 71 18.92 10.38 12.50
CA ASP A 71 19.60 10.38 13.81
C ASP A 71 19.65 8.97 14.45
N SER A 72 19.42 7.92 13.66
CA SER A 72 19.42 6.55 14.17
C SER A 72 20.77 6.22 14.83
N PRO A 73 20.79 5.51 15.98
CA PRO A 73 22.03 5.09 16.65
C PRO A 73 22.98 4.33 15.72
N ARG A 74 22.43 3.54 14.79
CA ARG A 74 23.20 2.82 13.78
C ARG A 74 23.97 3.78 12.88
N ARG A 75 23.29 4.79 12.30
CA ARG A 75 23.92 5.78 11.44
C ARG A 75 24.97 6.61 12.20
N MET A 76 24.67 6.98 13.44
CA MET A 76 25.57 7.75 14.28
C MET A 76 26.87 6.99 14.66
N SER A 77 26.84 5.66 14.70
CA SER A 77 28.01 4.82 14.99
C SER A 77 28.96 4.62 13.79
N LEU A 78 28.55 5.02 12.58
CA LEU A 78 29.34 4.86 11.36
C LEU A 78 30.40 5.97 11.22
N SER A 79 31.54 5.65 10.61
CA SER A 79 32.52 6.64 10.13
C SER A 79 31.90 7.55 9.06
N THR A 80 32.56 8.65 8.71
CA THR A 80 32.08 9.57 7.69
C THR A 80 31.89 8.90 6.32
N GLU A 81 32.83 8.02 5.93
CA GLU A 81 32.77 7.29 4.65
C GLU A 81 31.68 6.23 4.66
N GLU A 82 31.56 5.42 5.70
CA GLU A 82 30.48 4.44 5.85
C GLU A 82 29.10 5.12 5.90
N ARG A 83 29.02 6.30 6.53
CA ARG A 83 27.77 7.07 6.58
C ARG A 83 27.34 7.55 5.21
N ALA A 84 28.27 7.99 4.36
CA ALA A 84 27.96 8.38 2.98
C ALA A 84 27.37 7.22 2.19
N VAL A 85 27.96 6.03 2.28
CA VAL A 85 27.44 4.79 1.65
C VAL A 85 26.07 4.41 2.23
N TYR A 86 25.92 4.48 3.54
CA TYR A 86 24.65 4.21 4.21
C TYR A 86 23.54 5.16 3.72
N ASP A 87 23.83 6.47 3.63
CA ASP A 87 22.87 7.47 3.16
C ASP A 87 22.46 7.24 1.69
N GLU A 88 23.40 6.83 0.84
CA GLU A 88 23.09 6.41 -0.54
C GLU A 88 22.20 5.15 -0.59
N MET A 89 22.45 4.17 0.30
CA MET A 89 21.59 2.97 0.40
C MET A 89 20.16 3.30 0.87
N GLN A 90 20.01 4.35 1.68
CA GLN A 90 18.70 4.79 2.17
C GLN A 90 17.96 5.69 1.17
N LEU A 91 18.64 6.18 0.14
CA LEU A 91 18.01 7.05 -0.86
C LEU A 91 16.91 6.29 -1.61
N LYS A 92 15.72 6.84 -1.59
CA LYS A 92 14.55 6.37 -2.33
C LYS A 92 13.71 7.54 -2.81
N ARG A 93 13.03 7.37 -3.93
CA ARG A 93 12.22 8.40 -4.58
C ARG A 93 10.83 7.87 -4.88
N VAL A 94 10.10 7.52 -3.83
CA VAL A 94 8.71 7.10 -3.95
C VAL A 94 7.83 8.34 -4.11
N LYS A 95 7.00 8.35 -5.16
CA LYS A 95 6.07 9.43 -5.48
C LYS A 95 4.63 8.96 -5.27
N THR A 96 3.74 9.92 -5.01
CA THR A 96 2.30 9.65 -4.83
C THR A 96 1.49 10.52 -5.78
N GLN A 97 0.50 9.90 -6.43
CA GLN A 97 -0.50 10.55 -7.26
C GLN A 97 -1.89 10.21 -6.73
N TYR A 98 -2.73 11.21 -6.50
CA TYR A 98 -4.08 11.01 -5.99
C TYR A 98 -5.10 10.96 -7.11
N TRP A 99 -6.07 10.04 -7.00
CA TRP A 99 -7.14 9.81 -7.95
C TRP A 99 -8.46 9.67 -7.20
N SER A 100 -9.32 10.67 -7.20
CA SER A 100 -10.64 10.61 -6.56
C SER A 100 -10.58 10.00 -5.13
N ASP A 101 -11.04 8.77 -4.96
CA ASP A 101 -11.06 7.96 -3.73
C ASP A 101 -9.88 6.98 -3.62
N GLY A 102 -8.99 6.98 -4.61
CA GLY A 102 -7.80 6.14 -4.64
C GLY A 102 -6.51 6.93 -4.80
N PHE A 103 -5.40 6.23 -4.81
CA PHE A 103 -4.08 6.80 -5.11
C PHE A 103 -3.13 5.77 -5.69
N VAL A 104 -2.09 6.29 -6.32
CA VAL A 104 -0.98 5.52 -6.86
C VAL A 104 0.30 5.95 -6.16
N ARG A 105 1.04 4.98 -5.60
CA ARG A 105 2.42 5.20 -5.19
C ARG A 105 3.35 4.47 -6.15
N PHE A 106 4.42 5.11 -6.55
CA PHE A 106 5.30 4.54 -7.55
C PHE A 106 6.76 4.94 -7.36
N VAL A 107 7.65 4.07 -7.85
CA VAL A 107 9.09 4.30 -7.91
C VAL A 107 9.61 3.94 -9.29
N CYS A 108 10.51 4.77 -9.84
CA CYS A 108 11.22 4.48 -11.08
C CYS A 108 12.32 3.44 -10.83
N LEU A 109 12.34 2.39 -11.64
CA LEU A 109 13.35 1.31 -11.56
C LEU A 109 14.61 1.62 -12.38
N GLY A 110 14.61 2.71 -13.16
CA GLY A 110 15.73 3.17 -13.96
C GLY A 110 16.31 4.52 -13.49
N ASP A 111 16.06 4.93 -12.25
CA ASP A 111 16.64 6.15 -11.68
C ASP A 111 18.10 5.88 -11.28
N GLU A 112 19.04 6.34 -12.12
CA GLU A 112 20.49 6.14 -11.90
C GLU A 112 21.02 6.74 -10.60
N ALA A 113 20.31 7.72 -10.02
CA ALA A 113 20.67 8.29 -8.74
C ALA A 113 20.30 7.39 -7.55
N VAL A 114 19.45 6.38 -7.75
CA VAL A 114 18.99 5.46 -6.71
C VAL A 114 19.68 4.12 -6.85
N LYS A 115 20.74 3.87 -6.06
CA LYS A 115 21.51 2.64 -6.11
C LYS A 115 20.78 1.44 -5.50
N CYS A 116 19.93 1.68 -4.48
CA CYS A 116 19.13 0.65 -3.79
C CYS A 116 17.64 0.80 -4.11
N LEU A 117 17.26 0.47 -5.35
CA LEU A 117 15.88 0.63 -5.82
C LEU A 117 14.87 -0.26 -5.06
N LEU A 118 15.31 -1.41 -4.52
CA LEU A 118 14.47 -2.30 -3.72
C LEU A 118 14.04 -1.67 -2.38
N ASN A 119 14.76 -0.68 -1.86
CA ASN A 119 14.31 0.10 -0.70
C ASN A 119 12.99 0.83 -1.00
N GLY A 120 12.84 1.43 -2.18
CA GLY A 120 11.60 2.07 -2.61
C GLY A 120 10.45 1.08 -2.84
N ILE A 121 10.75 -0.09 -3.40
CA ILE A 121 9.76 -1.18 -3.53
C ILE A 121 9.30 -1.67 -2.16
N THR A 122 10.22 -1.85 -1.22
CA THR A 122 9.90 -2.25 0.16
C THR A 122 8.96 -1.24 0.82
N GLU A 123 9.21 0.06 0.64
CA GLU A 123 8.28 1.09 1.12
C GLU A 123 6.88 0.96 0.50
N ILE A 124 6.79 0.65 -0.79
CA ILE A 124 5.50 0.42 -1.46
C ILE A 124 4.77 -0.78 -0.82
N PHE A 125 5.47 -1.88 -0.53
CA PHE A 125 4.89 -3.04 0.15
C PHE A 125 4.41 -2.71 1.56
N GLN A 126 5.27 -2.09 2.37
CA GLN A 126 4.96 -1.69 3.75
C GLN A 126 3.77 -0.74 3.80
N PHE A 127 3.79 0.29 2.96
CA PHE A 127 2.69 1.25 2.86
C PHE A 127 1.38 0.55 2.48
N SER A 128 1.39 -0.26 1.43
CA SER A 128 0.19 -0.92 0.90
C SER A 128 -0.41 -1.90 1.90
N GLY A 129 0.41 -2.72 2.55
CA GLY A 129 -0.02 -3.67 3.56
C GLY A 129 -0.58 -2.98 4.80
N TYR A 130 0.10 -1.92 5.27
CA TYR A 130 -0.35 -1.17 6.43
C TYR A 130 -1.64 -0.40 6.15
N PHE A 131 -1.75 0.19 4.95
CA PHE A 131 -2.98 0.85 4.53
C PHE A 131 -4.17 -0.11 4.51
N CYS A 132 -3.95 -1.36 4.06
CA CYS A 132 -4.97 -2.39 4.07
C CYS A 132 -5.39 -2.76 5.51
N LEU A 133 -4.44 -3.03 6.41
CA LEU A 133 -4.70 -3.39 7.80
C LEU A 133 -5.37 -2.25 8.58
N LEU A 134 -4.82 -1.04 8.49
CA LEU A 134 -5.36 0.15 9.15
C LEU A 134 -6.76 0.51 8.60
N GLY A 135 -6.96 0.41 7.29
CA GLY A 135 -8.25 0.62 6.65
C GLY A 135 -9.31 -0.31 7.19
N LEU A 136 -9.01 -1.61 7.32
CA LEU A 136 -9.90 -2.57 7.96
C LEU A 136 -10.17 -2.23 9.42
N ALA A 137 -9.14 -1.89 10.20
CA ALA A 137 -9.27 -1.54 11.61
C ALA A 137 -10.11 -0.26 11.83
N ARG A 138 -10.13 0.65 10.87
CA ARG A 138 -10.93 1.88 10.86
C ARG A 138 -12.26 1.77 10.13
N ARG A 139 -12.63 0.58 9.68
CA ARG A 139 -13.89 0.32 8.95
C ARG A 139 -13.97 0.99 7.57
N HIS A 140 -12.82 1.31 6.99
CA HIS A 140 -12.65 1.84 5.63
C HIS A 140 -11.83 0.84 4.79
N PRO A 141 -12.43 -0.29 4.39
CA PRO A 141 -11.70 -1.33 3.70
C PRO A 141 -11.18 -0.82 2.36
N VAL A 142 -9.97 -1.23 2.03
CA VAL A 142 -9.32 -0.89 0.76
C VAL A 142 -8.97 -2.16 0.00
N ARG A 143 -8.81 -2.04 -1.28
CA ARG A 143 -8.20 -3.07 -2.13
C ARG A 143 -7.17 -2.41 -3.02
N GLY A 144 -6.24 -3.20 -3.53
CA GLY A 144 -5.21 -2.64 -4.39
C GLY A 144 -4.42 -3.69 -5.11
N ALA A 145 -3.45 -3.22 -5.89
CA ALA A 145 -2.50 -4.08 -6.57
C ALA A 145 -1.13 -3.42 -6.65
N ILE A 146 -0.08 -4.25 -6.60
CA ILE A 146 1.29 -3.85 -6.89
C ILE A 146 1.69 -4.53 -8.19
N ASP A 147 2.22 -3.77 -9.16
CA ASP A 147 2.73 -4.34 -10.41
C ASP A 147 3.95 -3.57 -10.93
N ILE A 148 4.66 -4.18 -11.87
CA ILE A 148 5.80 -3.61 -12.57
C ILE A 148 5.52 -3.63 -14.08
N ALA A 149 5.66 -2.47 -14.72
CA ALA A 149 5.67 -2.34 -16.17
C ALA A 149 6.32 -1.01 -16.58
N TRP A 150 6.42 -0.76 -17.88
CA TRP A 150 6.85 0.54 -18.34
C TRP A 150 5.74 1.60 -18.21
N GLY A 151 6.18 2.83 -18.03
CA GLY A 151 5.31 4.00 -17.98
C GLY A 151 6.05 5.25 -18.38
N VAL A 152 5.31 6.35 -18.42
CA VAL A 152 5.83 7.69 -18.72
C VAL A 152 5.42 8.60 -17.58
N GLU A 153 6.41 9.24 -16.98
CA GLU A 153 6.18 10.28 -15.99
C GLU A 153 5.96 11.62 -16.69
N LEU A 154 4.79 12.20 -16.47
CA LEU A 154 4.39 13.47 -17.07
C LEU A 154 4.72 14.62 -16.13
N PRO A 155 5.20 15.79 -16.65
CA PRO A 155 5.41 16.98 -15.84
C PRO A 155 4.11 17.35 -15.10
N HIS A 156 4.22 17.55 -13.80
CA HIS A 156 3.14 18.01 -12.89
C HIS A 156 1.94 17.08 -12.71
N SER A 157 1.88 15.91 -13.36
CA SER A 157 0.63 15.13 -13.40
C SER A 157 0.75 13.69 -12.96
N GLY A 158 1.94 13.13 -12.85
CA GLY A 158 2.12 11.77 -12.38
C GLY A 158 2.37 10.74 -13.48
N LEU A 159 2.10 9.48 -13.19
CA LEU A 159 2.47 8.34 -14.02
C LEU A 159 1.35 7.96 -15.00
N TYR A 160 1.73 7.67 -16.24
CA TYR A 160 0.84 7.20 -17.30
C TYR A 160 1.44 5.99 -18.01
N GLY A 161 0.58 5.11 -18.54
CA GLY A 161 1.00 3.99 -19.38
C GLY A 161 0.58 2.61 -18.87
N PRO A 162 1.13 1.53 -19.47
CA PRO A 162 0.77 0.16 -19.13
C PRO A 162 0.89 -0.19 -17.65
N VAL A 163 1.85 0.38 -16.94
CA VAL A 163 2.04 0.12 -15.51
C VAL A 163 0.80 0.51 -14.70
N VAL A 164 0.19 1.67 -14.99
CA VAL A 164 -1.04 2.12 -14.32
C VAL A 164 -2.23 1.27 -14.75
N ALA A 165 -2.37 1.00 -16.06
CA ALA A 165 -3.46 0.19 -16.60
C ALA A 165 -3.47 -1.22 -16.03
N ASN A 166 -2.30 -1.88 -15.97
CA ASN A 166 -2.17 -3.23 -15.44
C ASN A 166 -2.49 -3.30 -13.93
N ALA A 167 -1.97 -2.35 -13.14
CA ALA A 167 -2.26 -2.32 -11.72
C ALA A 167 -3.74 -2.05 -11.43
N TYR A 168 -4.37 -1.14 -12.17
CA TYR A 168 -5.82 -0.93 -12.12
C TYR A 168 -6.60 -2.19 -12.51
N GLU A 169 -6.15 -2.93 -13.54
CA GLU A 169 -6.80 -4.18 -13.94
C GLU A 169 -6.69 -5.26 -12.85
N LEU A 170 -5.52 -5.42 -12.24
CA LEU A 170 -5.33 -6.32 -11.10
C LEU A 170 -6.19 -5.92 -9.91
N GLU A 171 -6.23 -4.62 -9.56
CA GLU A 171 -7.08 -4.10 -8.50
C GLU A 171 -8.55 -4.40 -8.77
N SER A 172 -9.07 -4.01 -9.93
CA SER A 172 -10.50 -4.03 -10.22
C SER A 172 -11.04 -5.44 -10.51
N LYS A 173 -10.26 -6.29 -11.21
CA LYS A 173 -10.71 -7.62 -11.64
C LYS A 173 -10.24 -8.76 -10.75
N VAL A 174 -9.05 -8.63 -10.11
CA VAL A 174 -8.42 -9.71 -9.36
C VAL A 174 -8.52 -9.52 -7.86
N ALA A 175 -8.31 -8.33 -7.33
CA ALA A 175 -8.33 -8.09 -5.89
C ALA A 175 -9.68 -8.45 -5.23
N ARG A 176 -10.79 -8.16 -5.85
CA ARG A 176 -12.19 -8.57 -5.51
C ARG A 176 -12.68 -8.30 -4.09
N TYR A 177 -11.83 -8.35 -3.06
CA TYR A 177 -12.11 -8.10 -1.65
C TYR A 177 -10.93 -7.34 -1.01
N PRO A 178 -11.02 -6.87 0.26
CA PRO A 178 -9.95 -6.10 0.89
C PRO A 178 -8.63 -6.87 0.97
N ARG A 179 -7.75 -6.65 0.01
CA ARG A 179 -6.38 -7.19 -0.10
C ARG A 179 -5.57 -6.40 -1.13
N ILE A 180 -4.28 -6.55 -1.07
CA ILE A 180 -3.35 -5.99 -2.05
C ILE A 180 -2.76 -7.13 -2.87
N VAL A 181 -3.17 -7.25 -4.12
CA VAL A 181 -2.67 -8.29 -5.05
C VAL A 181 -1.31 -7.86 -5.58
N VAL A 182 -0.41 -8.83 -5.74
CA VAL A 182 0.93 -8.60 -6.30
C VAL A 182 1.04 -9.30 -7.65
N GLY A 183 1.34 -8.53 -8.69
CA GLY A 183 1.52 -9.05 -10.05
C GLY A 183 2.72 -9.99 -10.16
N GLN A 184 2.65 -11.00 -11.04
CA GLN A 184 3.73 -11.97 -11.23
C GLN A 184 5.05 -11.31 -11.60
N ARG A 185 5.03 -10.22 -12.38
CA ARG A 185 6.23 -9.45 -12.74
C ARG A 185 6.99 -8.90 -11.54
N VAL A 186 6.29 -8.55 -10.48
CA VAL A 186 6.92 -8.12 -9.21
C VAL A 186 7.65 -9.29 -8.57
N VAL A 187 7.00 -10.45 -8.50
CA VAL A 187 7.60 -11.67 -7.93
C VAL A 187 8.86 -12.06 -8.70
N ASP A 188 8.77 -12.10 -10.03
CA ASP A 188 9.91 -12.43 -10.90
C ASP A 188 11.04 -11.41 -10.76
N PHE A 189 10.70 -10.12 -10.62
CA PHE A 189 11.68 -9.06 -10.42
C PHE A 189 12.42 -9.21 -9.07
N LEU A 190 11.71 -9.49 -7.98
CA LEU A 190 12.32 -9.75 -6.68
C LEU A 190 13.28 -10.94 -6.75
N GLU A 191 12.89 -12.02 -7.45
CA GLU A 191 13.71 -13.22 -7.62
C GLU A 191 15.04 -12.94 -8.30
N THR A 192 15.09 -12.01 -9.28
CA THR A 192 16.35 -11.63 -9.94
C THR A 192 17.36 -11.02 -8.97
N TYR A 193 16.91 -10.32 -7.93
CA TYR A 193 17.78 -9.74 -6.91
C TYR A 193 18.17 -10.73 -5.83
N VAL A 194 17.26 -11.60 -5.42
CA VAL A 194 17.54 -12.66 -4.43
C VAL A 194 18.57 -13.65 -4.97
N SER A 195 18.46 -13.99 -6.25
CA SER A 195 19.40 -14.91 -6.94
C SER A 195 20.75 -14.28 -7.28
N ASN A 196 20.92 -12.97 -7.08
CA ASN A 196 22.17 -12.28 -7.42
C ASN A 196 23.28 -12.59 -6.41
N SER A 197 24.42 -13.05 -6.90
CA SER A 197 25.59 -13.45 -6.10
C SER A 197 26.68 -12.39 -5.99
N SER A 198 26.42 -11.15 -6.39
CA SER A 198 27.39 -10.05 -6.30
C SER A 198 27.73 -9.70 -4.86
N ASP A 199 29.00 -9.41 -4.58
CA ASP A 199 29.51 -8.92 -3.29
C ASP A 199 29.52 -7.37 -3.21
N ASP A 200 29.04 -6.70 -4.26
CA ASP A 200 28.89 -5.24 -4.23
C ASP A 200 27.94 -4.81 -3.10
N PRO A 201 28.32 -3.85 -2.25
CA PRO A 201 27.51 -3.45 -1.09
C PRO A 201 26.09 -3.00 -1.44
N PHE A 202 25.89 -2.32 -2.57
CA PHE A 202 24.54 -1.90 -3.00
C PHE A 202 23.73 -3.08 -3.53
N MET A 203 24.35 -4.05 -4.18
CA MET A 203 23.69 -5.28 -4.60
C MET A 203 23.31 -6.16 -3.42
N LEU A 204 24.17 -6.25 -2.39
CA LEU A 204 23.87 -6.92 -1.12
C LEU A 204 22.68 -6.28 -0.42
N ALA A 205 22.64 -4.93 -0.38
CA ALA A 205 21.51 -4.20 0.19
C ALA A 205 20.21 -4.43 -0.61
N ASN A 206 20.27 -4.37 -1.94
CA ASN A 206 19.13 -4.68 -2.79
C ASN A 206 18.63 -6.12 -2.57
N ARG A 207 19.53 -7.11 -2.48
CA ARG A 207 19.16 -8.50 -2.18
C ARG A 207 18.43 -8.61 -0.83
N MET A 208 18.95 -7.98 0.22
CA MET A 208 18.31 -7.98 1.54
C MET A 208 16.88 -7.38 1.50
N TRP A 209 16.70 -6.28 0.77
CA TRP A 209 15.38 -5.68 0.59
C TRP A 209 14.45 -6.57 -0.25
N ALA A 210 14.97 -7.27 -1.27
CA ALA A 210 14.20 -8.22 -2.06
C ALA A 210 13.74 -9.42 -1.22
N GLU A 211 14.63 -9.98 -0.39
CA GLU A 211 14.31 -11.07 0.55
C GLU A 211 13.22 -10.63 1.55
N LEU A 212 13.30 -9.40 2.07
CA LEU A 212 12.26 -8.84 2.93
C LEU A 212 10.90 -8.74 2.21
N CYS A 213 10.89 -8.23 0.96
CA CYS A 213 9.67 -8.18 0.15
C CYS A 213 9.12 -9.58 -0.15
N GLN A 214 9.97 -10.56 -0.46
CA GLN A 214 9.53 -11.97 -0.63
C GLN A 214 8.92 -12.52 0.64
N GLY A 215 9.49 -12.22 1.81
CA GLY A 215 8.92 -12.58 3.11
C GLY A 215 7.54 -11.94 3.38
N MET A 216 7.24 -10.83 2.71
CA MET A 216 5.92 -10.18 2.75
C MET A 216 4.95 -10.66 1.66
N LEU A 217 5.30 -11.72 0.91
CA LEU A 217 4.40 -12.33 -0.07
C LEU A 217 3.67 -13.53 0.53
N PHE A 218 2.42 -13.70 0.15
CA PHE A 218 1.60 -14.85 0.48
C PHE A 218 0.78 -15.26 -0.75
N LYS A 219 0.70 -16.56 -0.99
CA LYS A 219 -0.14 -17.12 -2.06
C LYS A 219 -1.50 -17.43 -1.50
N ASP A 220 -2.48 -16.61 -1.83
CA ASP A 220 -3.85 -16.75 -1.35
C ASP A 220 -4.54 -18.00 -1.93
N VAL A 221 -5.66 -18.37 -1.36
CA VAL A 221 -6.43 -19.60 -1.73
C VAL A 221 -6.88 -19.66 -3.19
N ASP A 222 -6.97 -18.51 -3.86
CA ASP A 222 -7.28 -18.42 -5.29
C ASP A 222 -6.02 -18.45 -6.19
N GLY A 223 -4.84 -18.67 -5.61
CA GLY A 223 -3.56 -18.74 -6.30
C GLY A 223 -2.89 -17.38 -6.58
N CYS A 224 -3.52 -16.27 -6.22
CA CYS A 224 -2.96 -14.93 -6.39
C CYS A 224 -1.90 -14.64 -5.32
N TRP A 225 -0.82 -13.98 -5.71
CA TRP A 225 0.10 -13.40 -4.76
C TRP A 225 -0.51 -12.14 -4.13
N ILE A 226 -0.37 -11.99 -2.81
CA ILE A 226 -0.83 -10.82 -2.06
C ILE A 226 0.24 -10.33 -1.12
N VAL A 227 0.14 -9.08 -0.69
CA VAL A 227 0.93 -8.57 0.42
C VAL A 227 0.42 -9.22 1.71
N HIS A 228 1.30 -9.95 2.39
CA HIS A 228 1.02 -10.67 3.62
C HIS A 228 1.09 -9.74 4.85
N TYR A 229 0.12 -8.82 4.95
CA TYR A 229 0.10 -7.81 6.01
C TYR A 229 -0.18 -8.37 7.43
N LEU A 230 -0.48 -9.67 7.56
CA LEU A 230 -0.55 -10.38 8.84
C LEU A 230 0.69 -11.27 9.08
N GLY A 231 1.61 -11.37 8.12
CA GLY A 231 2.80 -12.21 8.21
C GLY A 231 3.90 -11.63 9.09
N ASN A 232 4.77 -12.49 9.62
CA ASN A 232 5.86 -12.10 10.51
C ASN A 232 6.83 -11.09 9.88
N ALA A 233 7.18 -11.25 8.60
CA ALA A 233 8.09 -10.33 7.92
C ALA A 233 7.50 -8.92 7.83
N PHE A 234 6.19 -8.82 7.59
CA PHE A 234 5.50 -7.55 7.60
C PHE A 234 5.43 -6.96 9.01
N GLN A 235 5.04 -7.75 10.01
CA GLN A 235 4.97 -7.31 11.41
C GLN A 235 6.34 -6.82 11.91
N TYR A 236 7.42 -7.50 11.53
CA TYR A 236 8.77 -7.10 11.87
C TYR A 236 9.19 -5.78 11.21
N SER A 237 8.72 -5.52 10.00
CA SER A 237 9.01 -4.31 9.23
C SER A 237 8.19 -3.08 9.68
N VAL A 238 7.10 -3.30 10.42
CA VAL A 238 6.21 -2.27 10.98
C VAL A 238 6.18 -2.46 12.50
N THR A 239 6.24 -1.41 13.28
CA THR A 239 6.38 -1.45 14.74
C THR A 239 5.41 -2.44 15.42
N HIS A 240 5.94 -3.45 16.10
CA HIS A 240 5.24 -4.57 16.74
C HIS A 240 4.07 -4.16 17.66
N THR A 241 4.22 -3.08 18.42
CA THR A 241 3.23 -2.66 19.44
C THR A 241 1.89 -2.22 18.89
N THR A 242 1.83 -1.76 17.65
CA THR A 242 0.59 -1.26 17.04
C THR A 242 -0.12 -2.36 16.26
N HIS A 243 0.62 -3.35 15.76
CA HIS A 243 0.09 -4.38 14.88
C HIS A 243 -0.98 -5.25 15.54
N GLY A 244 -0.75 -5.76 16.75
CA GLY A 244 -1.71 -6.61 17.47
C GLY A 244 -3.06 -5.91 17.68
N TYR A 245 -3.04 -4.66 18.12
CA TYR A 245 -4.26 -3.86 18.31
C TYR A 245 -5.03 -3.63 16.98
N LEU A 246 -4.32 -3.37 15.89
CA LEU A 246 -4.93 -3.20 14.57
C LEU A 246 -5.49 -4.52 14.04
N HIS A 247 -4.78 -5.63 14.27
CA HIS A 247 -5.22 -6.97 13.92
C HIS A 247 -6.59 -7.30 14.54
N ASP A 248 -6.74 -7.11 15.86
CA ASP A 248 -7.97 -7.43 16.57
C ASP A 248 -9.15 -6.57 16.08
N LYS A 249 -8.91 -5.27 15.89
CA LYS A 249 -9.94 -4.37 15.35
C LYS A 249 -10.33 -4.70 13.92
N ALA A 250 -9.36 -4.99 13.07
CA ALA A 250 -9.59 -5.36 11.68
C ALA A 250 -10.38 -6.68 11.59
N ARG A 251 -9.97 -7.70 12.38
CA ARG A 251 -10.66 -8.98 12.46
C ARG A 251 -12.10 -8.82 12.94
N ALA A 252 -12.33 -8.03 13.99
CA ALA A 252 -13.68 -7.75 14.49
C ALA A 252 -14.56 -7.09 13.42
N PHE A 253 -14.04 -6.09 12.71
CA PHE A 253 -14.76 -5.47 11.58
C PHE A 253 -15.09 -6.48 10.48
N VAL A 254 -14.16 -7.35 10.12
CA VAL A 254 -14.38 -8.38 9.09
C VAL A 254 -15.48 -9.36 9.51
N ALA A 255 -15.51 -9.76 10.78
CA ALA A 255 -16.55 -10.64 11.34
C ALA A 255 -17.93 -9.94 11.33
N ASP A 256 -18.00 -8.66 11.74
CA ASP A 256 -19.22 -7.85 11.69
C ASP A 256 -19.76 -7.78 10.25
N GLN A 257 -18.91 -7.47 9.28
CA GLN A 257 -19.31 -7.37 7.87
C GLN A 257 -19.80 -8.71 7.28
N LEU A 258 -19.17 -9.82 7.68
CA LEU A 258 -19.63 -11.14 7.30
C LEU A 258 -21.06 -11.39 7.80
N GLU A 259 -21.33 -11.09 9.06
CA GLU A 259 -22.64 -11.29 9.68
C GLU A 259 -23.70 -10.38 9.05
N ASP A 260 -23.37 -9.09 8.82
CA ASP A 260 -24.28 -8.14 8.17
C ASP A 260 -24.65 -8.59 6.74
N HIS A 261 -23.67 -9.04 5.96
CA HIS A 261 -23.95 -9.50 4.60
C HIS A 261 -24.71 -10.85 4.57
N ARG A 262 -24.58 -11.71 5.58
CA ARG A 262 -25.40 -12.89 5.74
C ARG A 262 -26.86 -12.53 6.03
N LYS A 263 -27.10 -11.58 6.94
CA LYS A 263 -28.45 -11.06 7.24
C LYS A 263 -29.12 -10.43 6.03
N LEU A 264 -28.35 -9.69 5.23
CA LEU A 264 -28.82 -9.07 3.99
C LEU A 264 -28.93 -10.01 2.80
N LEU A 265 -28.64 -11.32 2.98
CA LEU A 265 -28.63 -12.35 1.93
C LEU A 265 -27.71 -11.98 0.75
N ASN A 266 -26.68 -11.17 0.99
CA ASN A 266 -25.67 -10.80 0.00
C ASN A 266 -24.56 -11.86 -0.03
N SER A 267 -24.85 -13.00 -0.68
CA SER A 267 -23.94 -14.14 -0.74
C SER A 267 -22.57 -13.82 -1.31
N ARG A 268 -22.52 -12.91 -2.29
CA ARG A 268 -21.26 -12.47 -2.92
C ARG A 268 -20.31 -11.79 -1.92
N LEU A 269 -20.81 -10.85 -1.15
CA LEU A 269 -19.99 -10.14 -0.15
C LEU A 269 -19.75 -11.04 1.08
N ALA A 270 -20.73 -11.82 1.51
CA ALA A 270 -20.54 -12.78 2.58
C ALA A 270 -19.40 -13.78 2.28
N THR A 271 -19.33 -14.32 1.05
CA THR A 271 -18.20 -15.18 0.65
C THR A 271 -16.86 -14.49 0.74
N ARG A 272 -16.77 -13.23 0.30
CA ARG A 272 -15.52 -12.45 0.33
C ARG A 272 -15.05 -12.15 1.75
N TYR A 273 -15.96 -11.72 2.62
CA TYR A 273 -15.63 -11.47 4.02
C TYR A 273 -15.34 -12.76 4.78
N ASN A 274 -15.96 -13.89 4.40
CA ASN A 274 -15.60 -15.20 4.95
C ASN A 274 -14.17 -15.61 4.58
N GLN A 275 -13.75 -15.40 3.32
CA GLN A 275 -12.37 -15.65 2.92
C GLN A 275 -11.38 -14.77 3.71
N LEU A 276 -11.71 -13.51 3.87
CA LEU A 276 -10.88 -12.58 4.64
C LEU A 276 -10.83 -12.96 6.13
N LEU A 277 -11.95 -13.39 6.72
CA LEU A 277 -11.96 -13.87 8.12
C LEU A 277 -11.09 -15.11 8.29
N ASN A 278 -11.16 -16.06 7.36
CA ASN A 278 -10.31 -17.24 7.37
C ASN A 278 -8.81 -16.88 7.28
N TYR A 279 -8.47 -15.85 6.52
CA TYR A 279 -7.09 -15.34 6.45
C TYR A 279 -6.64 -14.79 7.81
N PHE A 280 -7.48 -14.02 8.52
CA PHE A 280 -7.19 -13.55 9.88
C PHE A 280 -7.06 -14.70 10.88
N ASP A 281 -7.95 -15.71 10.80
CA ASP A 281 -7.94 -16.85 11.72
C ASP A 281 -6.72 -17.76 11.51
N ALA A 282 -6.22 -17.85 10.28
CA ALA A 282 -5.00 -18.59 9.96
C ALA A 282 -3.71 -17.85 10.37
N HIS A 283 -3.78 -16.53 10.61
CA HIS A 283 -2.63 -15.68 10.92
C HIS A 283 -2.93 -14.80 12.14
N PRO A 284 -2.99 -15.38 13.36
CA PRO A 284 -3.24 -14.63 14.57
C PRO A 284 -2.12 -13.62 14.84
N ALA A 285 -2.44 -12.56 15.56
CA ALA A 285 -1.40 -11.60 16.00
C ALA A 285 -0.33 -12.34 16.82
N SER A 286 0.93 -12.07 16.53
CA SER A 286 2.03 -12.53 17.40
C SER A 286 1.92 -11.82 18.75
N ILE A 287 1.92 -12.60 19.83
CA ILE A 287 1.85 -12.12 21.23
C ILE A 287 3.17 -11.45 21.62
#